data_257f1af6e53e397a5c31d712758de69d
#
_entry.id   257f1af6e53e397a5c31d712758de69d
#
_cell.length_a   1.000
_cell.length_b   1.000
_cell.length_c   1.000
_cell.angle_alpha   90.00
_cell.angle_beta   90.00
_cell.angle_gamma   90.00
#
_symmetry.space_group_name_H-M   'P 1'
#
loop_
_entity.id
_entity.type
_entity.pdbx_description
1 polymer ?
#
loop_
_entity_poly.entity_id
_entity_poly.type
_entity_poly.pdbx_seq_one_letter_code
_entity_poly.pdbx_strand_id
1 'polypeptide(L)'
;VAPFKPQNMALNSAVTVDGGEIGRAQALQALAAGLTPHSDFNPVLLKPTTDQTAQIIIHGQVAMDLDARDYHAYKPRAMGAVLASWERLTASYDAVLVEGAGSPAEINLRDRDIANMGFAEAVDCPVILIADIDRGGVFAHLVGTLDLLSPSEQNRVIGFVINRFRGDISLLQPGLDWLEQRT
;
A
#
# COMPACT_ATOMS: atom_id res chain seq x y z
N VAL A 1 -8.05 -1.12 -15.78
CA VAL A 1 -7.67 -0.92 -14.36
C VAL A 1 -6.45 -1.76 -14.07
N ALA A 2 -5.43 -1.19 -13.42
CA ALA A 2 -4.22 -1.90 -13.02
C ALA A 2 -4.07 -1.92 -11.49
N PRO A 3 -3.57 -3.01 -10.88
CA PRO A 3 -3.17 -3.03 -9.49
C PRO A 3 -1.79 -2.39 -9.33
N PHE A 4 -1.55 -1.76 -8.19
CA PHE A 4 -0.26 -1.21 -7.84
C PHE A 4 0.00 -1.32 -6.34
N LYS A 5 1.13 -1.89 -5.95
CA LYS A 5 1.61 -1.87 -4.58
C LYS A 5 3.04 -1.34 -4.55
N PRO A 6 3.25 -0.09 -4.13
CA PRO A 6 4.55 0.57 -4.17
C PRO A 6 5.65 -0.26 -3.52
N GLN A 7 5.40 -0.77 -2.32
CA GLN A 7 6.30 -1.66 -1.60
C GLN A 7 5.53 -2.84 -1.03
N ASN A 8 6.07 -4.04 -1.17
CA ASN A 8 5.55 -5.24 -0.52
C ASN A 8 6.64 -5.93 0.31
N MET A 9 6.24 -6.61 1.37
CA MET A 9 7.11 -7.51 2.13
C MET A 9 6.51 -8.90 2.07
N ALA A 10 7.13 -9.82 1.34
CA ALA A 10 6.62 -11.17 1.14
C ALA A 10 7.72 -12.15 0.79
N LEU A 11 7.63 -13.37 1.33
CA LEU A 11 8.52 -14.48 0.96
C LEU A 11 8.10 -15.09 -0.40
N ASN A 12 6.79 -15.18 -0.64
CA ASN A 12 6.24 -15.77 -1.86
C ASN A 12 6.18 -14.74 -2.99
N SER A 13 6.79 -15.07 -4.11
CA SER A 13 6.81 -14.27 -5.32
C SER A 13 6.26 -15.04 -6.52
N ALA A 14 6.07 -14.33 -7.62
CA ALA A 14 5.71 -14.87 -8.93
C ALA A 14 6.58 -14.19 -10.00
N VAL A 15 6.90 -14.94 -11.04
CA VAL A 15 7.65 -14.44 -12.19
C VAL A 15 6.77 -13.52 -13.03
N THR A 16 7.37 -12.45 -13.54
CA THR A 16 6.71 -11.46 -14.40
C THR A 16 7.09 -11.66 -15.88
N VAL A 17 6.26 -11.10 -16.78
CA VAL A 17 6.48 -11.20 -18.23
C VAL A 17 7.78 -10.53 -18.69
N ASP A 18 8.22 -9.52 -17.96
CA ASP A 18 9.47 -8.77 -18.19
C ASP A 18 10.71 -9.45 -17.55
N GLY A 19 10.58 -10.70 -17.09
CA GLY A 19 11.68 -11.52 -16.59
C GLY A 19 12.12 -11.21 -15.16
N GLY A 20 11.29 -10.50 -14.39
CA GLY A 20 11.51 -10.20 -12.99
C GLY A 20 10.61 -11.00 -12.05
N GLU A 21 10.50 -10.55 -10.80
CA GLU A 21 9.60 -11.11 -9.81
C GLU A 21 8.86 -10.02 -9.04
N ILE A 22 7.61 -10.31 -8.65
CA ILE A 22 6.77 -9.47 -7.79
C ILE A 22 6.15 -10.33 -6.68
N GLY A 23 5.58 -9.69 -5.66
CA GLY A 23 4.81 -10.40 -4.65
C GLY A 23 3.68 -11.21 -5.28
N ARG A 24 3.45 -12.43 -4.77
CA ARG A 24 2.44 -13.34 -5.32
C ARG A 24 1.03 -12.73 -5.29
N ALA A 25 0.70 -11.95 -4.25
CA ALA A 25 -0.60 -11.29 -4.16
C ALA A 25 -0.83 -10.31 -5.34
N GLN A 26 0.19 -9.54 -5.72
CA GLN A 26 0.10 -8.59 -6.84
C GLN A 26 0.01 -9.29 -8.19
N ALA A 27 0.66 -10.45 -8.34
CA ALA A 27 0.48 -11.28 -9.53
C ALA A 27 -0.97 -11.80 -9.64
N LEU A 28 -1.60 -12.21 -8.53
CA LEU A 28 -3.01 -12.61 -8.51
C LEU A 28 -3.94 -11.43 -8.80
N GLN A 29 -3.65 -10.25 -8.27
CA GLN A 29 -4.41 -9.03 -8.56
C GLN A 29 -4.32 -8.65 -10.06
N ALA A 30 -3.13 -8.78 -10.66
CA ALA A 30 -2.96 -8.56 -12.09
C ALA A 30 -3.84 -9.53 -12.89
N LEU A 31 -3.79 -10.83 -12.58
CA LEU A 31 -4.62 -11.85 -13.24
C LEU A 31 -6.12 -11.58 -13.05
N ALA A 32 -6.55 -11.17 -11.86
CA ALA A 32 -7.94 -10.79 -11.59
C ALA A 32 -8.39 -9.56 -12.40
N ALA A 33 -7.46 -8.67 -12.74
CA ALA A 33 -7.70 -7.53 -13.63
C ALA A 33 -7.59 -7.88 -15.13
N GLY A 34 -7.35 -9.14 -15.47
CA GLY A 34 -7.14 -9.59 -16.85
C GLY A 34 -5.79 -9.18 -17.44
N LEU A 35 -4.80 -8.91 -16.59
CA LEU A 35 -3.48 -8.46 -16.98
C LEU A 35 -2.42 -9.53 -16.72
N THR A 36 -1.37 -9.52 -17.54
CA THR A 36 -0.17 -10.34 -17.30
C THR A 36 0.68 -9.68 -16.20
N PRO A 37 1.15 -10.43 -15.19
CA PRO A 37 2.00 -9.86 -14.13
C PRO A 37 3.24 -9.17 -14.71
N HIS A 38 3.47 -7.93 -14.26
CA HIS A 38 4.58 -7.06 -14.66
C HIS A 38 5.26 -6.45 -13.43
N SER A 39 6.57 -6.21 -13.49
CA SER A 39 7.34 -5.69 -12.35
C SER A 39 6.85 -4.32 -11.87
N ASP A 40 6.23 -3.51 -12.74
CA ASP A 40 5.65 -2.22 -12.37
C ASP A 40 4.48 -2.32 -11.37
N PHE A 41 3.79 -3.46 -11.28
CA PHE A 41 2.70 -3.60 -10.32
C PHE A 41 3.17 -3.71 -8.87
N ASN A 42 4.45 -4.07 -8.66
CA ASN A 42 5.10 -4.08 -7.36
C ASN A 42 6.60 -3.75 -7.50
N PRO A 43 6.95 -2.47 -7.70
CA PRO A 43 8.31 -2.06 -8.03
C PRO A 43 9.33 -2.32 -6.92
N VAL A 44 8.89 -2.41 -5.65
CA VAL A 44 9.77 -2.72 -4.52
C VAL A 44 9.23 -3.92 -3.76
N LEU A 45 9.99 -5.01 -3.76
CA LEU A 45 9.68 -6.22 -2.98
C LEU A 45 10.81 -6.48 -1.98
N LEU A 46 10.45 -6.60 -0.71
CA LEU A 46 11.34 -6.99 0.37
C LEU A 46 11.09 -8.47 0.68
N LYS A 47 12.12 -9.30 0.56
CA LYS A 47 12.08 -10.72 0.96
C LYS A 47 12.88 -10.89 2.25
N PRO A 48 12.24 -11.01 3.42
CA PRO A 48 12.94 -11.29 4.67
C PRO A 48 13.77 -12.56 4.54
N THR A 49 15.06 -12.48 4.89
CA THR A 49 15.97 -13.62 4.92
C THR A 49 16.28 -14.07 6.35
N THR A 50 16.25 -13.12 7.28
CA THR A 50 16.33 -13.33 8.75
C THR A 50 15.47 -12.29 9.44
N ASP A 51 15.41 -12.30 10.76
CA ASP A 51 14.71 -11.27 11.55
C ASP A 51 15.29 -9.86 11.38
N GLN A 52 16.51 -9.74 10.84
CA GLN A 52 17.24 -8.48 10.71
C GLN A 52 17.67 -8.14 9.29
N THR A 53 17.51 -9.06 8.34
CA THR A 53 17.99 -8.89 6.97
C THR A 53 16.90 -9.18 5.95
N ALA A 54 16.89 -8.44 4.86
CA ALA A 54 16.01 -8.67 3.74
C ALA A 54 16.75 -8.48 2.41
N GLN A 55 16.42 -9.34 1.44
CA GLN A 55 16.80 -9.10 0.05
C GLN A 55 15.85 -8.06 -0.54
N ILE A 56 16.41 -7.03 -1.16
CA ILE A 56 15.65 -5.99 -1.85
C ILE A 56 15.62 -6.26 -3.33
N ILE A 57 14.41 -6.32 -3.85
CA ILE A 57 14.13 -6.47 -5.28
C ILE A 57 13.51 -5.17 -5.76
N ILE A 58 14.11 -4.57 -6.78
CA ILE A 58 13.62 -3.35 -7.43
C ILE A 58 13.34 -3.68 -8.91
N HIS A 59 12.14 -3.32 -9.39
CA HIS A 59 11.67 -3.66 -10.73
C HIS A 59 11.94 -5.14 -11.10
N GLY A 60 11.60 -6.03 -10.17
CA GLY A 60 11.72 -7.46 -10.35
C GLY A 60 13.12 -8.05 -10.30
N GLN A 61 14.16 -7.22 -10.10
CA GLN A 61 15.56 -7.66 -10.05
C GLN A 61 16.16 -7.45 -8.66
N VAL A 62 17.01 -8.37 -8.22
CA VAL A 62 17.74 -8.24 -6.96
C VAL A 62 18.67 -7.02 -7.05
N ALA A 63 18.42 -6.04 -6.21
CA ALA A 63 19.18 -4.80 -6.17
C ALA A 63 20.32 -4.86 -5.13
N MET A 64 20.04 -5.43 -3.96
CA MET A 64 21.00 -5.59 -2.87
C MET A 64 20.47 -6.50 -1.77
N ASP A 65 21.36 -7.02 -0.95
CA ASP A 65 21.03 -7.57 0.36
C ASP A 65 21.24 -6.47 1.41
N LEU A 66 20.22 -6.18 2.21
CA LEU A 66 20.30 -5.15 3.25
C LEU A 66 20.29 -5.79 4.64
N ASP A 67 21.15 -5.26 5.50
CA ASP A 67 20.92 -5.37 6.93
C ASP A 67 20.02 -4.22 7.43
N ALA A 68 19.50 -4.35 8.65
CA ALA A 68 18.58 -3.36 9.24
C ALA A 68 19.18 -1.94 9.35
N ARG A 69 20.53 -1.79 9.29
CA ARG A 69 21.23 -0.51 9.44
C ARG A 69 21.22 0.31 8.15
N ASP A 70 21.22 -0.37 7.00
CA ASP A 70 21.24 0.27 5.69
C ASP A 70 19.84 0.57 5.14
N TYR A 71 18.79 0.20 5.89
CA TYR A 71 17.39 0.38 5.53
C TYR A 71 17.03 1.84 5.16
N HIS A 72 17.67 2.83 5.76
CA HIS A 72 17.43 4.23 5.46
C HIS A 72 18.07 4.73 4.16
N ALA A 73 19.17 4.11 3.73
CA ALA A 73 19.92 4.54 2.54
C ALA A 73 19.23 4.14 1.22
N TYR A 74 18.49 3.02 1.20
CA TYR A 74 17.83 2.56 -0.02
C TYR A 74 16.52 3.31 -0.36
N LYS A 75 15.85 3.90 0.63
CA LYS A 75 14.53 4.53 0.49
C LYS A 75 14.43 5.56 -0.64
N PRO A 76 15.38 6.50 -0.83
CA PRO A 76 15.32 7.44 -1.96
C PRO A 76 15.37 6.73 -3.33
N ARG A 77 16.21 5.69 -3.46
CA ARG A 77 16.29 4.88 -4.68
C ARG A 77 14.99 4.09 -4.92
N ALA A 78 14.44 3.51 -3.86
CA ALA A 78 13.17 2.80 -3.91
C ALA A 78 12.02 3.72 -4.31
N MET A 79 11.94 4.94 -3.74
CA MET A 79 10.93 5.93 -4.12
C MET A 79 11.04 6.33 -5.59
N GLY A 80 12.25 6.51 -6.11
CA GLY A 80 12.45 6.76 -7.55
C GLY A 80 11.90 5.64 -8.43
N ALA A 81 12.10 4.38 -8.03
CA ALA A 81 11.54 3.22 -8.75
C ALA A 81 10.00 3.18 -8.66
N VAL A 82 9.44 3.49 -7.50
CA VAL A 82 7.99 3.58 -7.29
C VAL A 82 7.37 4.63 -8.21
N LEU A 83 7.92 5.83 -8.24
CA LEU A 83 7.41 6.93 -9.07
C LEU A 83 7.54 6.62 -10.56
N ALA A 84 8.64 6.03 -11.01
CA ALA A 84 8.83 5.63 -12.40
C ALA A 84 7.82 4.57 -12.85
N SER A 85 7.48 3.59 -11.97
CA SER A 85 6.41 2.63 -12.26
C SER A 85 5.04 3.28 -12.29
N TRP A 86 4.76 4.19 -11.35
CA TRP A 86 3.52 4.95 -11.31
C TRP A 86 3.27 5.72 -12.61
N GLU A 87 4.28 6.45 -13.11
CA GLU A 87 4.21 7.19 -14.37
C GLU A 87 3.86 6.27 -15.56
N ARG A 88 4.51 5.10 -15.66
CA ARG A 88 4.22 4.14 -16.72
C ARG A 88 2.80 3.56 -16.62
N LEU A 89 2.35 3.27 -15.43
CA LEU A 89 1.01 2.71 -15.21
C LEU A 89 -0.09 3.73 -15.51
N THR A 90 0.06 4.96 -15.04
CA THR A 90 -0.92 6.02 -15.32
C THR A 90 -0.96 6.47 -16.78
N ALA A 91 0.16 6.32 -17.50
CA ALA A 91 0.17 6.53 -18.95
C ALA A 91 -0.50 5.39 -19.74
N SER A 92 -0.59 4.18 -19.15
CA SER A 92 -1.06 2.97 -19.85
C SER A 92 -2.47 2.53 -19.45
N TYR A 93 -2.98 2.98 -18.31
CA TYR A 93 -4.27 2.52 -17.76
C TYR A 93 -5.13 3.69 -17.32
N ASP A 94 -6.45 3.61 -17.57
CA ASP A 94 -7.43 4.63 -17.18
C ASP A 94 -7.59 4.77 -15.65
N ALA A 95 -7.30 3.71 -14.91
CA ALA A 95 -7.35 3.69 -13.44
C ALA A 95 -6.29 2.75 -12.87
N VAL A 96 -5.67 3.18 -11.78
CA VAL A 96 -4.71 2.38 -11.01
C VAL A 96 -5.20 2.29 -9.57
N LEU A 97 -5.40 1.06 -9.08
CA LEU A 97 -5.76 0.79 -7.70
C LEU A 97 -4.49 0.55 -6.87
N VAL A 98 -4.22 1.46 -5.96
CA VAL A 98 -3.02 1.42 -5.12
C VAL A 98 -3.32 0.74 -3.79
N GLU A 99 -2.53 -0.25 -3.44
CA GLU A 99 -2.55 -0.90 -2.12
C GLU A 99 -1.36 -0.41 -1.29
N GLY A 100 -1.64 0.15 -0.12
CA GLY A 100 -0.61 0.50 0.87
C GLY A 100 0.05 -0.73 1.50
N ALA A 101 1.07 -0.51 2.32
CA ALA A 101 1.75 -1.56 3.07
C ALA A 101 1.74 -1.24 4.57
N GLY A 102 1.22 -2.17 5.37
CA GLY A 102 1.00 -1.95 6.80
C GLY A 102 -0.09 -0.90 7.06
N SER A 103 0.15 -0.02 8.01
CA SER A 103 -0.77 1.07 8.35
C SER A 103 -0.11 2.43 8.14
N PRO A 104 -0.85 3.45 7.64
CA PRO A 104 -0.33 4.81 7.58
C PRO A 104 -0.14 5.44 8.97
N ALA A 105 -0.69 4.82 10.02
CA ALA A 105 -0.57 5.25 11.41
C ALA A 105 0.61 4.63 12.17
N GLU A 106 1.52 3.92 11.50
CA GLU A 106 2.75 3.39 12.09
C GLU A 106 3.76 4.52 12.32
N ILE A 107 3.61 5.25 13.43
CA ILE A 107 4.37 6.46 13.75
C ILE A 107 5.89 6.27 13.65
N ASN A 108 6.38 5.12 14.11
CA ASN A 108 7.79 4.76 14.07
C ASN A 108 8.34 4.46 12.68
N LEU A 109 7.48 4.26 11.67
CA LEU A 109 7.86 3.93 10.29
C LEU A 109 7.51 5.04 9.28
N ARG A 110 6.90 6.14 9.75
CA ARG A 110 6.45 7.23 8.88
C ARG A 110 7.59 7.95 8.16
N ASP A 111 8.74 8.02 8.81
CA ASP A 111 9.89 8.68 8.23
C ASP A 111 10.29 7.99 6.92
N ARG A 112 10.22 8.73 5.81
CA ARG A 112 10.51 8.22 4.46
C ARG A 112 9.57 7.09 4.02
N ASP A 113 8.28 7.20 4.33
CA ASP A 113 7.27 6.30 3.81
C ASP A 113 7.19 6.37 2.27
N ILE A 114 7.25 5.21 1.63
CA ILE A 114 7.19 5.08 0.16
C ILE A 114 5.98 4.27 -0.30
N ALA A 115 5.12 3.86 0.63
CA ALA A 115 4.06 2.88 0.37
C ALA A 115 2.66 3.37 0.72
N ASN A 116 2.54 4.30 1.67
CA ASN A 116 1.26 4.81 2.14
C ASN A 116 1.14 6.32 1.83
N MET A 117 1.07 7.16 2.88
CA MET A 117 0.83 8.59 2.70
C MET A 117 2.00 9.31 2.02
N GLY A 118 3.25 8.89 2.24
CA GLY A 118 4.41 9.46 1.54
C GLY A 118 4.35 9.25 0.02
N PHE A 119 3.87 8.08 -0.44
CA PHE A 119 3.57 7.87 -1.85
C PHE A 119 2.36 8.71 -2.30
N ALA A 120 1.25 8.66 -1.53
CA ALA A 120 0.02 9.36 -1.90
C ALA A 120 0.23 10.88 -2.05
N GLU A 121 1.05 11.50 -1.17
CA GLU A 121 1.42 12.91 -1.29
C GLU A 121 2.27 13.20 -2.52
N ALA A 122 3.23 12.33 -2.82
CA ALA A 122 4.14 12.53 -3.95
C ALA A 122 3.44 12.53 -5.32
N VAL A 123 2.30 11.82 -5.43
CA VAL A 123 1.57 11.67 -6.71
C VAL A 123 0.16 12.25 -6.69
N ASP A 124 -0.18 13.01 -5.65
CA ASP A 124 -1.51 13.60 -5.44
C ASP A 124 -2.65 12.57 -5.49
N CYS A 125 -2.45 11.40 -4.90
CA CYS A 125 -3.42 10.30 -4.92
C CYS A 125 -4.46 10.46 -3.79
N PRO A 126 -5.77 10.37 -4.10
CA PRO A 126 -6.80 10.28 -3.07
C PRO A 126 -6.70 8.94 -2.32
N VAL A 127 -7.08 8.95 -1.04
CA VAL A 127 -6.93 7.81 -0.14
C VAL A 127 -8.27 7.39 0.44
N ILE A 128 -8.50 6.08 0.51
CA ILE A 128 -9.60 5.46 1.24
C ILE A 128 -9.00 4.65 2.38
N LEU A 129 -9.39 4.95 3.62
CA LEU A 129 -8.99 4.16 4.78
C LEU A 129 -9.92 2.95 4.93
N ILE A 130 -9.33 1.77 5.06
CA ILE A 130 -10.06 0.51 5.17
C ILE A 130 -9.78 -0.12 6.52
N ALA A 131 -10.83 -0.45 7.28
CA ALA A 131 -10.70 -1.16 8.55
C ALA A 131 -11.58 -2.41 8.58
N ASP A 132 -11.08 -3.45 9.25
CA ASP A 132 -11.71 -4.76 9.38
C ASP A 132 -12.57 -4.80 10.65
N ILE A 133 -13.90 -4.95 10.49
CA ILE A 133 -14.86 -4.97 11.60
C ILE A 133 -14.68 -6.22 12.49
N ASP A 134 -14.20 -7.33 11.93
CA ASP A 134 -14.00 -8.58 12.68
C ASP A 134 -12.94 -8.46 13.79
N ARG A 135 -12.05 -7.48 13.68
CA ARG A 135 -11.01 -7.24 14.71
C ARG A 135 -11.52 -6.49 15.93
N GLY A 136 -12.76 -5.98 15.88
CA GLY A 136 -13.32 -5.10 16.90
C GLY A 136 -12.76 -3.68 16.84
N GLY A 137 -13.49 -2.71 17.39
CA GLY A 137 -13.03 -1.33 17.47
C GLY A 137 -12.88 -0.60 16.11
N VAL A 138 -13.61 -0.99 15.09
CA VAL A 138 -13.45 -0.48 13.71
C VAL A 138 -13.51 1.04 13.63
N PHE A 139 -14.41 1.70 14.36
CA PHE A 139 -14.50 3.16 14.42
C PHE A 139 -13.27 3.80 15.07
N ALA A 140 -12.75 3.18 16.14
CA ALA A 140 -11.52 3.66 16.78
C ALA A 140 -10.31 3.52 15.84
N HIS A 141 -10.23 2.44 15.04
CA HIS A 141 -9.20 2.28 14.02
C HIS A 141 -9.28 3.38 12.95
N LEU A 142 -10.47 3.66 12.40
CA LEU A 142 -10.64 4.68 11.37
C LEU A 142 -10.31 6.08 11.88
N VAL A 143 -10.95 6.49 12.99
CA VAL A 143 -10.74 7.82 13.58
C VAL A 143 -9.32 7.98 14.10
N GLY A 144 -8.80 7.00 14.84
CA GLY A 144 -7.43 7.05 15.35
C GLY A 144 -6.39 7.08 14.24
N THR A 145 -6.59 6.34 13.15
CA THR A 145 -5.71 6.42 11.98
C THR A 145 -5.75 7.82 11.37
N LEU A 146 -6.95 8.38 11.15
CA LEU A 146 -7.11 9.72 10.58
C LEU A 146 -6.46 10.79 11.49
N ASP A 147 -6.71 10.74 12.80
CA ASP A 147 -6.19 11.72 13.78
C ASP A 147 -4.65 11.71 13.87
N LEU A 148 -4.00 10.60 13.54
CA LEU A 148 -2.54 10.46 13.52
C LEU A 148 -1.89 10.96 12.22
N LEU A 149 -2.66 11.22 11.18
CA LEU A 149 -2.17 11.78 9.92
C LEU A 149 -1.94 13.28 10.07
N SER A 150 -1.00 13.83 9.28
CA SER A 150 -0.82 15.28 9.16
C SER A 150 -2.04 15.93 8.48
N PRO A 151 -2.25 17.25 8.64
CA PRO A 151 -3.38 17.93 7.97
C PRO A 151 -3.40 17.75 6.43
N SER A 152 -2.23 17.72 5.78
CA SER A 152 -2.15 17.49 4.32
C SER A 152 -2.55 16.07 3.93
N GLU A 153 -2.17 15.09 4.74
CA GLU A 153 -2.54 13.68 4.54
C GLU A 153 -4.03 13.45 4.82
N GLN A 154 -4.57 14.06 5.89
CA GLN A 154 -6.01 14.00 6.20
C GLN A 154 -6.86 14.53 5.04
N ASN A 155 -6.47 15.63 4.43
CA ASN A 155 -7.15 16.21 3.27
C ASN A 155 -7.19 15.30 2.04
N ARG A 156 -6.32 14.27 1.97
CA ARG A 156 -6.33 13.26 0.90
C ARG A 156 -7.31 12.14 1.16
N VAL A 157 -7.75 11.97 2.39
CA VAL A 157 -8.71 10.90 2.76
C VAL A 157 -10.10 11.32 2.29
N ILE A 158 -10.59 10.63 1.26
CA ILE A 158 -11.88 10.91 0.63
C ILE A 158 -13.01 9.99 1.13
N GLY A 159 -12.69 9.02 1.99
CA GLY A 159 -13.70 8.12 2.53
C GLY A 159 -13.12 6.96 3.33
N PHE A 160 -14.04 6.18 3.88
CA PHE A 160 -13.78 5.01 4.72
C PHE A 160 -14.46 3.78 4.17
N VAL A 161 -13.85 2.61 4.35
CA VAL A 161 -14.49 1.31 4.10
C VAL A 161 -14.43 0.46 5.36
N ILE A 162 -15.58 0.06 5.84
CA ILE A 162 -15.71 -0.95 6.89
C ILE A 162 -15.83 -2.31 6.21
N ASN A 163 -14.71 -3.02 6.16
CA ASN A 163 -14.60 -4.28 5.48
C ASN A 163 -15.14 -5.44 6.34
N ARG A 164 -15.60 -6.50 5.68
CA ARG A 164 -16.08 -7.76 6.28
C ARG A 164 -17.34 -7.60 7.15
N PHE A 165 -18.08 -6.52 6.98
CA PHE A 165 -19.36 -6.37 7.66
C PHE A 165 -20.31 -7.51 7.26
N ARG A 166 -21.02 -8.04 8.26
CA ARG A 166 -22.03 -9.09 8.11
C ARG A 166 -23.23 -8.74 8.99
N GLY A 167 -24.41 -8.94 8.45
CA GLY A 167 -25.65 -8.73 9.18
C GLY A 167 -26.47 -7.55 8.66
N ASP A 168 -27.37 -7.06 9.48
CA ASP A 168 -28.27 -5.96 9.14
C ASP A 168 -27.54 -4.61 9.26
N ILE A 169 -27.43 -3.89 8.15
CA ILE A 169 -26.78 -2.59 8.08
C ILE A 169 -27.43 -1.55 9.00
N SER A 170 -28.73 -1.69 9.31
CA SER A 170 -29.43 -0.78 10.21
C SER A 170 -28.84 -0.76 11.62
N LEU A 171 -28.22 -1.85 12.05
CA LEU A 171 -27.53 -1.93 13.34
C LEU A 171 -26.21 -1.15 13.36
N LEU A 172 -25.58 -0.97 12.20
CA LEU A 172 -24.35 -0.21 12.06
C LEU A 172 -24.61 1.29 11.79
N GLN A 173 -25.79 1.62 11.27
CA GLN A 173 -26.13 2.97 10.80
C GLN A 173 -25.84 4.08 11.82
N PRO A 174 -26.21 3.97 13.12
CA PRO A 174 -25.89 5.01 14.11
C PRO A 174 -24.38 5.26 14.26
N GLY A 175 -23.56 4.21 14.06
CA GLY A 175 -22.12 4.34 14.06
C GLY A 175 -21.58 5.03 12.81
N LEU A 176 -22.17 4.77 11.63
CA LEU A 176 -21.83 5.46 10.39
C LEU A 176 -22.17 6.94 10.48
N ASP A 177 -23.38 7.28 10.95
CA ASP A 177 -23.81 8.67 11.14
C ASP A 177 -22.88 9.42 12.12
N TRP A 178 -22.45 8.75 13.19
CA TRP A 178 -21.46 9.31 14.12
C TRP A 178 -20.10 9.53 13.46
N LEU A 179 -19.63 8.57 12.65
CA LEU A 179 -18.35 8.69 11.95
C LEU A 179 -18.35 9.87 10.97
N GLU A 180 -19.41 10.01 10.17
CA GLU A 180 -19.61 11.11 9.22
C GLU A 180 -19.64 12.48 9.91
N GLN A 181 -20.24 12.57 11.11
CA GLN A 181 -20.28 13.82 11.88
C GLN A 181 -18.92 14.14 12.53
N ARG A 182 -18.10 13.13 12.79
CA ARG A 182 -16.82 13.25 13.49
C ARG A 182 -15.67 13.61 12.55
N THR A 183 -15.75 13.19 11.29
CA THR A 183 -14.67 13.29 10.29
C THR A 183 -15.07 14.15 9.10
#